data_a22ff3f2667086491f1c255410807b1d
#
_entry.id   a22ff3f2667086491f1c255410807b1d
#
_cell.length_a   1.000
_cell.length_b   1.000
_cell.length_c   1.000
_cell.angle_alpha   90.00
_cell.angle_beta   90.00
_cell.angle_gamma   90.00
#
_symmetry.space_group_name_H-M   'P 1'
#
loop_
_entity.id
_entity.type
_entity.pdbx_description
1 polymer ?
#
loop_
_entity_poly.entity_id
_entity_poly.type
_entity_poly.pdbx_seq_one_letter_code
_entity_poly.pdbx_strand_id
1 'polypeptide(L)'
;MKITHCLASVALVSMLGACSGVQNQVTAVKGPVDYVNPYMGNISHLLVPTFPTIHLPNSMLRVYPERADYTTDQLNGLPLIVTSHRGSSAFNLSPYQGENLCPVVAYSYDDEKLKPYYYEVILDDEEIKVKYAPSHQSALYQIDYSQQDKPVYMMINSRNGAIKAGDGFVSGYQQLENNTRVYLYIESDIAPIETGILADGKIDAGTKEAEGRNACVVLHFADGTRTVNLRYGISFISEEQAKENLQRELPDYNLQALAEKGRQIWDKALSDIQVEG
;
A
#
# COMPACT_ATOMS: atom_id res chain seq x y z
N MET A 1 71.03 6.87 56.20
CA MET A 1 69.84 5.99 56.43
C MET A 1 68.86 6.21 55.27
N LYS A 2 68.92 5.42 54.26
CA LYS A 2 68.10 5.54 53.02
C LYS A 2 67.13 4.34 52.99
N ILE A 3 65.83 4.61 53.02
CA ILE A 3 64.81 3.61 52.92
C ILE A 3 64.29 3.61 51.44
N THR A 4 64.50 2.51 50.77
CA THR A 4 64.12 2.31 49.40
C THR A 4 62.70 1.63 49.39
N HIS A 5 61.72 2.29 48.86
CA HIS A 5 60.37 1.66 48.60
C HIS A 5 60.33 1.01 47.25
N CYS A 6 60.07 -0.29 47.29
CA CYS A 6 59.83 -1.13 46.13
C CYS A 6 58.33 -1.03 45.78
N LEU A 7 58.01 -0.46 44.61
CA LEU A 7 56.66 -0.47 44.06
C LEU A 7 56.47 -1.72 43.20
N ALA A 8 55.57 -2.60 43.64
CA ALA A 8 55.12 -3.75 42.85
C ALA A 8 53.94 -3.34 41.98
N SER A 9 54.14 -3.32 40.66
CA SER A 9 53.09 -3.10 39.67
C SER A 9 52.32 -4.39 39.43
N VAL A 10 51.07 -4.44 39.83
CA VAL A 10 50.12 -5.52 39.48
C VAL A 10 49.50 -5.17 38.13
N ALA A 11 49.83 -5.92 37.09
CA ALA A 11 49.20 -5.84 35.78
C ALA A 11 47.88 -6.63 35.81
N LEU A 12 46.77 -5.93 35.74
CA LEU A 12 45.43 -6.50 35.61
C LEU A 12 45.15 -6.79 34.12
N VAL A 13 45.26 -8.06 33.71
CA VAL A 13 44.89 -8.52 32.37
C VAL A 13 43.37 -8.72 32.34
N SER A 14 42.65 -7.76 31.80
CA SER A 14 41.21 -7.91 31.47
C SER A 14 41.05 -8.73 30.18
N MET A 15 40.69 -9.99 30.30
CA MET A 15 40.19 -10.81 29.18
C MET A 15 38.79 -10.32 28.83
N LEU A 16 38.68 -9.53 27.76
CA LEU A 16 37.41 -9.29 27.05
C LEU A 16 37.08 -10.55 26.27
N GLY A 17 36.21 -11.39 26.83
CA GLY A 17 35.55 -12.47 26.13
C GLY A 17 34.57 -11.88 25.10
N ALA A 18 34.98 -11.83 23.83
CA ALA A 18 34.07 -11.57 22.72
C ALA A 18 33.16 -12.81 22.53
N CYS A 19 31.99 -12.78 23.16
CA CYS A 19 30.89 -13.65 22.76
C CYS A 19 30.40 -13.19 21.39
N SER A 20 30.97 -13.70 20.31
CA SER A 20 30.36 -13.67 18.99
C SER A 20 29.12 -14.56 19.03
N GLY A 21 27.97 -13.95 19.34
CA GLY A 21 26.68 -14.56 19.13
C GLY A 21 26.53 -14.82 17.64
N VAL A 22 26.70 -16.07 17.24
CA VAL A 22 26.26 -16.55 15.94
C VAL A 22 24.73 -16.41 15.96
N GLN A 23 24.23 -15.31 15.44
CA GLN A 23 22.83 -15.21 15.05
C GLN A 23 22.66 -16.23 13.92
N ASN A 24 22.14 -17.41 14.25
CA ASN A 24 21.57 -18.30 13.27
C ASN A 24 20.41 -17.53 12.61
N GLN A 25 20.70 -16.87 11.50
CA GLN A 25 19.65 -16.47 10.58
C GLN A 25 19.00 -17.77 10.12
N VAL A 26 17.84 -18.08 10.70
CA VAL A 26 16.96 -19.09 10.14
C VAL A 26 16.58 -18.53 8.77
N THR A 27 17.27 -18.99 7.74
CA THR A 27 16.89 -18.72 6.35
C THR A 27 15.51 -19.33 6.19
N ALA A 28 14.50 -18.49 6.10
CA ALA A 28 13.13 -18.94 5.85
C ALA A 28 13.16 -19.83 4.59
N VAL A 29 12.62 -21.04 4.71
CA VAL A 29 12.54 -21.96 3.57
C VAL A 29 11.71 -21.29 2.50
N LYS A 30 12.30 -21.11 1.30
CA LYS A 30 11.61 -20.48 0.16
C LYS A 30 10.48 -21.40 -0.30
N GLY A 31 9.27 -20.83 -0.39
CA GLY A 31 8.13 -21.48 -1.03
C GLY A 31 8.12 -21.23 -2.56
N PRO A 32 7.24 -21.92 -3.30
CA PRO A 32 7.11 -21.73 -4.75
C PRO A 32 6.88 -20.28 -5.17
N VAL A 33 6.12 -19.50 -4.42
CA VAL A 33 5.84 -18.09 -4.73
C VAL A 33 7.07 -17.20 -4.68
N ASP A 34 8.09 -17.56 -3.93
CA ASP A 34 9.34 -16.78 -3.84
C ASP A 34 10.17 -16.81 -5.13
N TYR A 35 9.86 -17.72 -6.04
CA TYR A 35 10.48 -17.80 -7.38
C TYR A 35 9.67 -17.07 -8.45
N VAL A 36 8.47 -16.57 -8.13
CA VAL A 36 7.68 -15.77 -9.06
C VAL A 36 8.31 -14.39 -9.23
N ASN A 37 8.59 -14.01 -10.47
CA ASN A 37 9.03 -12.67 -10.81
C ASN A 37 7.86 -11.88 -11.41
N PRO A 38 7.22 -10.96 -10.67
CA PRO A 38 6.08 -10.18 -11.17
C PRO A 38 6.44 -9.25 -12.34
N TYR A 39 7.72 -8.91 -12.51
CA TYR A 39 8.19 -8.08 -13.61
C TYR A 39 8.35 -8.82 -14.95
N MET A 40 8.14 -10.13 -14.96
CA MET A 40 8.23 -10.91 -16.19
C MET A 40 7.15 -10.47 -17.18
N GLY A 41 7.55 -10.09 -18.39
CA GLY A 41 6.65 -9.59 -19.43
C GLY A 41 6.41 -8.07 -19.40
N ASN A 42 7.05 -7.34 -18.50
CA ASN A 42 6.91 -5.89 -18.41
C ASN A 42 7.54 -5.17 -19.62
N ILE A 43 8.57 -5.74 -20.22
CA ILE A 43 9.25 -5.21 -21.40
C ILE A 43 9.07 -6.20 -22.54
N SER A 44 8.58 -5.72 -23.68
CA SER A 44 8.39 -6.53 -24.87
C SER A 44 8.55 -5.69 -26.13
N HIS A 45 9.24 -6.25 -27.13
CA HIS A 45 9.39 -5.65 -28.46
C HIS A 45 8.35 -6.17 -29.46
N LEU A 46 7.77 -7.35 -29.19
CA LEU A 46 6.88 -8.04 -30.13
C LEU A 46 5.44 -8.11 -29.62
N LEU A 47 5.26 -8.16 -28.30
CA LEU A 47 3.96 -8.27 -27.66
C LEU A 47 3.68 -7.04 -26.81
N VAL A 48 2.42 -6.83 -26.48
CA VAL A 48 2.05 -5.78 -25.54
C VAL A 48 2.63 -6.12 -24.16
N PRO A 49 3.40 -5.22 -23.56
CA PRO A 49 3.88 -5.40 -22.20
C PRO A 49 2.72 -5.59 -21.23
N THR A 50 2.91 -6.39 -20.19
CA THR A 50 1.95 -6.59 -19.11
C THR A 50 2.44 -5.92 -17.85
N PHE A 51 1.55 -5.19 -17.16
CA PHE A 51 1.90 -4.62 -15.87
C PHE A 51 2.02 -5.70 -14.79
N PRO A 52 3.00 -5.58 -13.87
CA PRO A 52 3.09 -6.47 -12.73
C PRO A 52 1.88 -6.24 -11.83
N THR A 53 1.13 -7.29 -11.55
CA THR A 53 -0.09 -7.18 -10.73
C THR A 53 0.06 -7.86 -9.38
N ILE A 54 -0.51 -7.23 -8.36
CA ILE A 54 -0.63 -7.76 -7.01
C ILE A 54 -2.06 -8.25 -6.85
N HIS A 55 -2.24 -9.55 -6.69
CA HIS A 55 -3.55 -10.19 -6.56
C HIS A 55 -3.43 -11.62 -6.02
N LEU A 56 -4.50 -12.18 -5.51
CA LEU A 56 -4.55 -13.60 -5.17
C LEU A 56 -5.05 -14.43 -6.36
N PRO A 57 -4.76 -15.74 -6.40
CA PRO A 57 -5.33 -16.64 -7.40
C PRO A 57 -6.86 -16.54 -7.41
N ASN A 58 -7.44 -16.39 -8.60
CA ASN A 58 -8.89 -16.27 -8.81
C ASN A 58 -9.56 -15.11 -8.04
N SER A 59 -8.82 -14.08 -7.64
CA SER A 59 -9.40 -12.91 -6.98
C SER A 59 -10.10 -11.98 -7.98
N MET A 60 -11.13 -11.28 -7.49
CA MET A 60 -11.74 -10.17 -8.22
C MET A 60 -10.83 -8.94 -8.17
N LEU A 61 -10.20 -8.72 -7.02
CA LEU A 61 -9.32 -7.57 -6.80
C LEU A 61 -7.92 -7.85 -7.32
N ARG A 62 -7.42 -6.95 -8.15
CA ARG A 62 -6.00 -6.84 -8.50
C ARG A 62 -5.62 -5.38 -8.63
N VAL A 63 -4.40 -5.06 -8.29
CA VAL A 63 -3.82 -3.73 -8.45
C VAL A 63 -2.43 -3.82 -9.04
N TYR A 64 -1.95 -2.72 -9.60
CA TYR A 64 -0.53 -2.44 -9.84
C TYR A 64 -0.30 -0.95 -9.64
N PRO A 65 0.92 -0.54 -9.30
CA PRO A 65 1.27 0.88 -9.26
C PRO A 65 1.09 1.50 -10.64
N GLU A 66 0.24 2.54 -10.74
CA GLU A 66 -0.05 3.16 -12.02
C GLU A 66 1.12 4.03 -12.47
N ARG A 67 1.57 3.80 -13.70
CA ARG A 67 2.67 4.54 -14.31
C ARG A 67 2.47 4.62 -15.82
N ALA A 68 3.13 5.59 -16.48
CA ALA A 68 3.00 5.78 -17.92
C ALA A 68 3.56 4.58 -18.70
N ASP A 69 4.70 4.04 -18.27
CA ASP A 69 5.35 2.85 -18.79
C ASP A 69 6.31 2.26 -17.74
N TYR A 70 7.07 1.24 -18.07
CA TYR A 70 8.00 0.57 -17.14
C TYR A 70 9.34 1.27 -16.95
N THR A 71 9.59 2.31 -17.71
CA THR A 71 10.83 3.07 -17.68
C THR A 71 10.65 4.39 -16.96
N THR A 72 9.42 4.76 -16.62
CA THR A 72 9.14 5.96 -15.83
C THR A 72 9.54 5.80 -14.38
N ASP A 73 10.07 6.86 -13.83
CA ASP A 73 10.41 7.02 -12.42
C ASP A 73 9.25 7.62 -11.58
N GLN A 74 8.05 7.67 -12.16
CA GLN A 74 6.88 8.26 -11.53
C GLN A 74 5.70 7.29 -11.44
N LEU A 75 5.01 7.32 -10.30
CA LEU A 75 3.72 6.71 -10.04
C LEU A 75 2.62 7.77 -10.06
N ASN A 76 1.47 7.45 -10.64
CA ASN A 76 0.31 8.34 -10.71
C ASN A 76 -0.75 7.90 -9.69
N GLY A 77 -0.51 8.18 -8.40
CA GLY A 77 -1.32 7.69 -7.31
C GLY A 77 -1.29 6.16 -7.16
N LEU A 78 -2.14 5.64 -6.30
CA LEU A 78 -2.26 4.23 -5.97
C LEU A 78 -3.67 3.74 -6.34
N PRO A 79 -3.84 2.97 -7.44
CA PRO A 79 -5.16 2.50 -7.85
C PRO A 79 -5.73 1.51 -6.84
N LEU A 80 -7.05 1.55 -6.62
CA LEU A 80 -7.73 0.61 -5.71
C LEU A 80 -8.23 -0.65 -6.41
N ILE A 81 -8.39 -0.61 -7.72
CA ILE A 81 -8.62 -1.79 -8.57
C ILE A 81 -8.17 -1.49 -10.00
N VAL A 82 -7.61 -2.50 -10.64
CA VAL A 82 -7.30 -2.49 -12.07
C VAL A 82 -8.21 -3.47 -12.80
N THR A 83 -8.94 -2.95 -13.78
CA THR A 83 -9.97 -3.72 -14.52
C THR A 83 -9.48 -4.23 -15.87
N SER A 84 -8.32 -3.75 -16.34
CA SER A 84 -7.68 -4.27 -17.55
C SER A 84 -6.17 -4.36 -17.38
N HIS A 85 -5.53 -5.24 -18.17
CA HIS A 85 -4.08 -5.41 -18.17
C HIS A 85 -3.31 -4.29 -18.90
N ARG A 86 -4.02 -3.31 -19.45
CA ARG A 86 -3.47 -2.18 -20.21
C ARG A 86 -3.75 -0.81 -19.61
N GLY A 87 -3.98 -0.75 -18.31
CA GLY A 87 -4.02 0.52 -17.62
C GLY A 87 -5.38 1.11 -17.33
N SER A 88 -6.47 0.33 -17.34
CA SER A 88 -7.74 0.81 -16.79
C SER A 88 -7.78 0.55 -15.29
N SER A 89 -7.64 1.61 -14.52
CA SER A 89 -7.81 1.59 -13.08
C SER A 89 -9.09 2.30 -12.67
N ALA A 90 -9.67 1.85 -11.57
CA ALA A 90 -10.78 2.54 -10.95
C ALA A 90 -10.40 2.96 -9.54
N PHE A 91 -10.82 4.14 -9.18
CA PHE A 91 -10.44 4.87 -7.99
C PHE A 91 -8.93 5.06 -7.88
N ASN A 92 -8.54 6.02 -7.10
CA ASN A 92 -7.14 6.31 -6.84
C ASN A 92 -6.98 6.82 -5.42
N LEU A 93 -5.98 6.33 -4.73
CA LEU A 93 -5.56 6.79 -3.42
C LEU A 93 -4.30 7.61 -3.58
N SER A 94 -4.29 8.80 -3.00
CA SER A 94 -3.13 9.69 -3.00
C SER A 94 -2.82 10.17 -1.58
N PRO A 95 -1.89 9.52 -0.86
CA PRO A 95 -1.35 10.03 0.40
C PRO A 95 -0.47 11.26 0.12
N TYR A 96 -0.57 12.30 0.94
CA TYR A 96 0.11 13.56 0.68
C TYR A 96 0.43 14.35 1.94
N GLN A 97 1.57 15.07 1.91
CA GLN A 97 2.02 15.98 2.97
C GLN A 97 2.43 17.34 2.39
N GLY A 98 1.48 18.08 1.85
CA GLY A 98 1.73 19.38 1.23
C GLY A 98 0.51 20.29 1.24
N GLU A 99 0.65 21.50 0.67
CA GLU A 99 -0.39 22.52 0.71
C GLU A 99 -1.34 22.48 -0.50
N ASN A 100 -0.86 21.93 -1.64
CA ASN A 100 -1.59 21.95 -2.89
C ASN A 100 -2.24 20.60 -3.16
N LEU A 101 -3.48 20.44 -2.72
CA LEU A 101 -4.21 19.19 -2.88
C LEU A 101 -4.67 19.02 -4.35
N CYS A 102 -4.55 17.82 -4.88
CA CYS A 102 -5.03 17.45 -6.20
C CYS A 102 -5.62 16.03 -6.19
N PRO A 103 -6.57 15.70 -7.09
CA PRO A 103 -7.26 14.40 -7.07
C PRO A 103 -6.34 13.19 -7.22
N VAL A 104 -5.26 13.35 -7.96
CA VAL A 104 -4.23 12.32 -8.19
C VAL A 104 -2.87 12.99 -8.11
N VAL A 105 -2.03 12.49 -7.21
CA VAL A 105 -0.65 12.98 -7.04
C VAL A 105 0.28 12.09 -7.86
N ALA A 106 1.20 12.72 -8.61
CA ALA A 106 2.32 12.03 -9.22
C ALA A 106 3.51 12.03 -8.25
N TYR A 107 4.13 10.89 -8.07
CA TYR A 107 5.24 10.71 -7.14
C TYR A 107 6.47 10.17 -7.86
N SER A 108 7.64 10.71 -7.58
CA SER A 108 8.89 9.97 -7.73
C SER A 108 8.91 8.85 -6.68
N TYR A 109 9.55 7.73 -6.96
CA TYR A 109 9.52 6.58 -6.05
C TYR A 109 10.84 5.82 -6.01
N ASP A 110 11.09 5.18 -4.88
CA ASP A 110 12.26 4.33 -4.64
C ASP A 110 11.92 3.10 -3.80
N ASP A 111 12.88 2.21 -3.60
CA ASP A 111 12.77 0.99 -2.77
C ASP A 111 11.54 0.12 -3.08
N GLU A 112 11.15 0.06 -4.36
CA GLU A 112 9.98 -0.73 -4.78
C GLU A 112 10.20 -2.23 -4.53
N LYS A 113 9.30 -2.85 -3.76
CA LYS A 113 9.22 -4.29 -3.54
C LYS A 113 7.87 -4.81 -3.97
N LEU A 114 7.88 -5.67 -4.97
CA LEU A 114 6.66 -6.22 -5.54
C LEU A 114 6.67 -7.74 -5.48
N LYS A 115 5.64 -8.30 -4.86
CA LYS A 115 5.33 -9.73 -4.81
C LYS A 115 3.88 -9.93 -5.25
N PRO A 116 3.49 -11.11 -5.70
CA PRO A 116 2.10 -11.34 -6.09
C PRO A 116 1.07 -11.03 -4.99
N TYR A 117 1.47 -11.09 -3.73
CA TYR A 117 0.63 -10.92 -2.54
C TYR A 117 1.00 -9.71 -1.67
N TYR A 118 1.99 -8.90 -2.08
CA TYR A 118 2.49 -7.78 -1.27
C TYR A 118 3.15 -6.73 -2.15
N TYR A 119 2.98 -5.48 -1.76
CA TYR A 119 3.67 -4.35 -2.37
C TYR A 119 4.20 -3.40 -1.31
N GLU A 120 5.37 -2.82 -1.56
CA GLU A 120 5.98 -1.78 -0.74
C GLU A 120 6.75 -0.82 -1.64
N VAL A 121 6.65 0.47 -1.35
CA VAL A 121 7.34 1.54 -2.08
C VAL A 121 7.55 2.74 -1.16
N ILE A 122 8.58 3.53 -1.41
CA ILE A 122 8.77 4.86 -0.85
C ILE A 122 8.40 5.87 -1.92
N LEU A 123 7.49 6.81 -1.60
CA LEU A 123 7.17 7.97 -2.41
C LEU A 123 8.14 9.07 -2.01
N ASP A 124 9.14 9.32 -2.86
CA ASP A 124 10.37 10.02 -2.52
C ASP A 124 10.16 11.46 -2.06
N ASP A 125 9.41 12.25 -2.84
CA ASP A 125 9.28 13.69 -2.61
C ASP A 125 8.63 14.00 -1.26
N GLU A 126 7.74 13.14 -0.80
CA GLU A 126 7.04 13.23 0.48
C GLU A 126 7.64 12.33 1.57
N GLU A 127 8.60 11.47 1.24
CA GLU A 127 9.16 10.44 2.13
C GLU A 127 8.05 9.57 2.77
N ILE A 128 7.01 9.28 2.00
CA ILE A 128 5.88 8.46 2.45
C ILE A 128 6.13 7.01 2.06
N LYS A 129 6.12 6.13 3.05
CA LYS A 129 6.23 4.69 2.80
C LYS A 129 4.85 4.05 2.69
N VAL A 130 4.60 3.39 1.58
CA VAL A 130 3.35 2.70 1.30
C VAL A 130 3.57 1.20 1.31
N LYS A 131 2.70 0.47 2.00
CA LYS A 131 2.62 -0.98 1.96
C LYS A 131 1.20 -1.41 1.63
N TYR A 132 1.06 -2.52 0.93
CA TYR A 132 -0.21 -3.03 0.46
C TYR A 132 -0.25 -4.56 0.48
N ALA A 133 -1.40 -5.11 0.86
CA ALA A 133 -1.68 -6.54 0.75
C ALA A 133 -3.15 -6.78 0.35
N PRO A 134 -3.42 -7.63 -0.65
CA PRO A 134 -4.76 -7.95 -1.12
C PRO A 134 -5.37 -9.16 -0.42
N SER A 135 -6.71 -9.19 -0.40
CA SER A 135 -7.55 -10.37 -0.30
C SER A 135 -8.27 -10.62 -1.63
N HIS A 136 -9.41 -11.35 -1.65
CA HIS A 136 -10.11 -11.66 -2.90
C HIS A 136 -10.96 -10.49 -3.43
N GLN A 137 -11.59 -9.73 -2.55
CA GLN A 137 -12.46 -8.59 -2.87
C GLN A 137 -12.16 -7.38 -2.02
N SER A 138 -11.13 -7.45 -1.19
CA SER A 138 -10.75 -6.44 -0.22
C SER A 138 -9.24 -6.33 -0.15
N ALA A 139 -8.72 -5.20 0.34
CA ALA A 139 -7.30 -5.04 0.58
C ALA A 139 -7.02 -4.03 1.69
N LEU A 140 -5.77 -4.01 2.12
CA LEU A 140 -5.25 -3.13 3.15
C LEU A 140 -4.06 -2.35 2.62
N TYR A 141 -4.09 -1.03 2.82
CA TYR A 141 -2.95 -0.12 2.72
C TYR A 141 -2.48 0.27 4.12
N GLN A 142 -1.18 0.25 4.35
CA GLN A 142 -0.50 0.92 5.45
C GLN A 142 0.35 2.03 4.88
N ILE A 143 0.17 3.25 5.37
CA ILE A 143 0.83 4.46 4.90
C ILE A 143 1.59 5.06 6.09
N ASP A 144 2.92 5.07 5.99
CA ASP A 144 3.80 5.59 7.02
C ASP A 144 4.34 6.96 6.56
N TYR A 145 4.07 8.01 7.33
CA TYR A 145 4.49 9.39 7.07
C TYR A 145 5.73 9.72 7.90
N SER A 146 6.79 10.22 7.27
CA SER A 146 8.04 10.54 7.94
C SER A 146 8.08 11.99 8.44
N GLN A 147 7.49 12.92 7.70
CA GLN A 147 7.56 14.36 7.98
C GLN A 147 6.51 14.76 9.03
N GLN A 148 6.96 14.91 10.28
CA GLN A 148 6.08 15.10 11.45
C GLN A 148 5.53 16.52 11.60
N ASP A 149 6.08 17.49 10.90
CA ASP A 149 5.74 18.91 10.93
C ASP A 149 4.83 19.33 9.77
N LYS A 150 4.47 18.39 8.92
CA LYS A 150 3.57 18.63 7.77
C LYS A 150 2.18 18.05 8.02
N PRO A 151 1.15 18.66 7.42
CA PRO A 151 -0.20 18.12 7.45
C PRO A 151 -0.26 16.76 6.73
N VAL A 152 -1.15 15.89 7.18
CA VAL A 152 -1.30 14.53 6.67
C VAL A 152 -2.65 14.39 5.96
N TYR A 153 -2.60 14.19 4.67
CA TYR A 153 -3.78 14.05 3.83
C TYR A 153 -3.85 12.70 3.13
N MET A 154 -5.07 12.29 2.86
CA MET A 154 -5.40 11.17 2.00
C MET A 154 -6.50 11.59 1.04
N MET A 155 -6.19 11.64 -0.25
CA MET A 155 -7.19 11.90 -1.29
C MET A 155 -7.67 10.58 -1.87
N ILE A 156 -8.98 10.41 -1.96
CA ILE A 156 -9.63 9.24 -2.57
C ILE A 156 -10.45 9.75 -3.74
N ASN A 157 -10.04 9.37 -4.94
CA ASN A 157 -10.59 9.89 -6.18
C ASN A 157 -11.40 8.84 -6.93
N SER A 158 -12.59 9.22 -7.43
CA SER A 158 -13.31 8.52 -8.49
C SER A 158 -13.15 9.30 -9.78
N ARG A 159 -12.50 8.72 -10.78
CA ARG A 159 -12.20 9.40 -12.05
C ARG A 159 -13.44 9.75 -12.87
N ASN A 160 -14.50 8.98 -12.71
CA ASN A 160 -15.79 9.19 -13.40
C ASN A 160 -16.90 8.48 -12.62
N GLY A 161 -17.48 9.14 -11.65
CA GLY A 161 -18.51 8.55 -10.81
C GLY A 161 -18.90 9.45 -9.66
N ALA A 162 -19.22 8.87 -8.52
CA ALA A 162 -19.51 9.59 -7.30
C ALA A 162 -18.73 9.01 -6.13
N ILE A 163 -18.37 9.89 -5.20
CA ILE A 163 -17.70 9.51 -3.96
C ILE A 163 -18.24 10.36 -2.82
N LYS A 164 -18.42 9.76 -1.67
CA LYS A 164 -18.94 10.43 -0.48
C LYS A 164 -18.19 10.02 0.78
N ALA A 165 -18.08 10.95 1.69
CA ALA A 165 -17.58 10.74 3.04
C ALA A 165 -18.75 10.56 4.00
N GLY A 166 -18.79 9.42 4.68
CA GLY A 166 -19.69 9.16 5.78
C GLY A 166 -19.01 9.35 7.13
N ASP A 167 -19.69 8.94 8.18
CA ASP A 167 -19.14 8.94 9.53
C ASP A 167 -18.20 7.71 9.70
N GLY A 168 -16.90 7.98 9.60
CA GLY A 168 -15.86 6.94 9.68
C GLY A 168 -15.63 6.09 8.43
N PHE A 169 -16.21 6.45 7.29
CA PHE A 169 -15.98 5.73 6.04
C PHE A 169 -16.01 6.65 4.82
N VAL A 170 -15.47 6.13 3.72
CA VAL A 170 -15.64 6.69 2.37
C VAL A 170 -16.27 5.62 1.49
N SER A 171 -17.26 5.97 0.69
CA SER A 171 -17.86 5.06 -0.28
C SER A 171 -18.22 5.76 -1.58
N GLY A 172 -18.48 4.97 -2.61
CA GLY A 172 -18.87 5.52 -3.89
C GLY A 172 -18.80 4.51 -5.01
N TYR A 173 -18.94 5.01 -6.24
CA TYR A 173 -18.78 4.21 -7.44
C TYR A 173 -17.93 4.91 -8.48
N GLN A 174 -17.33 4.13 -9.36
CA GLN A 174 -16.76 4.61 -10.61
C GLN A 174 -17.45 3.91 -11.78
N GLN A 175 -17.87 4.71 -12.76
CA GLN A 175 -18.42 4.23 -14.01
C GLN A 175 -17.29 3.73 -14.90
N LEU A 176 -17.36 2.49 -15.32
CA LEU A 176 -16.48 1.87 -16.30
C LEU A 176 -17.14 1.88 -17.68
N GLU A 177 -16.44 1.33 -18.67
CA GLU A 177 -16.99 1.08 -19.99
C GLU A 177 -18.20 0.11 -19.91
N ASN A 178 -19.05 0.12 -20.95
CA ASN A 178 -20.20 -0.77 -21.09
C ASN A 178 -21.24 -0.69 -19.95
N ASN A 179 -21.43 0.50 -19.38
CA ASN A 179 -22.35 0.75 -18.25
C ASN A 179 -22.07 -0.09 -16.99
N THR A 180 -20.90 -0.66 -16.87
CA THR A 180 -20.49 -1.36 -15.66
C THR A 180 -20.06 -0.34 -14.61
N ARG A 181 -20.45 -0.56 -13.36
CA ARG A 181 -19.96 0.19 -12.21
C ARG A 181 -19.13 -0.69 -11.30
N VAL A 182 -18.08 -0.13 -10.75
CA VAL A 182 -17.38 -0.69 -9.61
C VAL A 182 -17.66 0.20 -8.40
N TYR A 183 -17.99 -0.43 -7.28
CA TYR A 183 -18.33 0.21 -6.02
C TYR A 183 -17.19 0.00 -5.03
N LEU A 184 -17.01 0.98 -4.15
CA LEU A 184 -15.95 1.06 -3.17
C LEU A 184 -16.52 1.36 -1.79
N TYR A 185 -15.94 0.76 -0.76
CA TYR A 185 -16.15 1.10 0.63
C TYR A 185 -14.82 1.05 1.37
N ILE A 186 -14.44 2.15 2.05
CA ILE A 186 -13.15 2.32 2.75
C ILE A 186 -13.39 2.72 4.19
N GLU A 187 -12.58 2.19 5.10
CA GLU A 187 -12.45 2.61 6.49
C GLU A 187 -10.98 2.86 6.83
N SER A 188 -10.71 3.78 7.74
CA SER A 188 -9.39 4.01 8.34
C SER A 188 -9.36 3.56 9.80
N ASP A 189 -8.18 3.15 10.29
CA ASP A 189 -7.98 2.76 11.69
C ASP A 189 -8.01 3.93 12.66
N ILE A 190 -7.75 5.13 12.16
CA ILE A 190 -7.84 6.39 12.92
C ILE A 190 -8.80 7.34 12.25
N ALA A 191 -9.53 8.12 13.08
CA ALA A 191 -10.46 9.11 12.55
C ALA A 191 -9.71 10.34 12.02
N PRO A 192 -10.07 10.85 10.82
CA PRO A 192 -9.60 12.14 10.35
C PRO A 192 -10.16 13.28 11.23
N ILE A 193 -9.38 14.35 11.40
CA ILE A 193 -9.84 15.56 12.11
C ILE A 193 -10.75 16.43 11.24
N GLU A 194 -10.61 16.31 9.93
CA GLU A 194 -11.44 16.99 8.96
C GLU A 194 -11.67 16.09 7.74
N THR A 195 -12.86 16.15 7.18
CA THR A 195 -13.23 15.41 5.98
C THR A 195 -14.15 16.26 5.11
N GLY A 196 -13.91 16.26 3.81
CA GLY A 196 -14.72 16.99 2.85
C GLY A 196 -14.41 16.58 1.42
N ILE A 197 -14.99 17.29 0.46
CA ILE A 197 -14.62 17.13 -0.94
C ILE A 197 -13.45 18.04 -1.30
N LEU A 198 -12.72 17.66 -2.34
CA LEU A 198 -11.70 18.51 -2.92
C LEU A 198 -12.35 19.55 -3.87
N ALA A 199 -12.22 20.82 -3.53
CA ALA A 199 -12.70 21.93 -4.33
C ALA A 199 -11.60 22.99 -4.46
N ASP A 200 -11.22 23.35 -5.67
CA ASP A 200 -10.20 24.39 -5.96
C ASP A 200 -8.87 24.19 -5.17
N GLY A 201 -8.43 22.92 -5.05
CA GLY A 201 -7.19 22.57 -4.35
C GLY A 201 -7.26 22.63 -2.82
N LYS A 202 -8.46 22.70 -2.24
CA LYS A 202 -8.70 22.77 -0.80
C LYS A 202 -9.84 21.83 -0.38
N ILE A 203 -9.92 21.58 0.93
CA ILE A 203 -11.03 20.82 1.52
C ILE A 203 -12.25 21.73 1.66
N ASP A 204 -13.35 21.36 1.03
CA ASP A 204 -14.69 21.87 1.37
C ASP A 204 -15.32 20.91 2.39
N ALA A 205 -15.17 21.22 3.67
CA ALA A 205 -15.71 20.42 4.77
C ALA A 205 -17.25 20.49 4.88
N GLY A 206 -17.87 21.47 4.26
CA GLY A 206 -19.33 21.64 4.21
C GLY A 206 -20.01 20.64 3.28
N THR A 207 -19.28 20.12 2.30
CA THR A 207 -19.78 19.18 1.31
C THR A 207 -19.14 17.80 1.53
N LYS A 208 -19.97 16.76 1.54
CA LYS A 208 -19.54 15.37 1.82
C LYS A 208 -19.64 14.45 0.62
N GLU A 209 -20.15 14.90 -0.49
CA GLU A 209 -20.34 14.10 -1.71
C GLU A 209 -19.92 14.91 -2.94
N ALA A 210 -19.24 14.23 -3.85
CA ALA A 210 -18.87 14.76 -5.16
C ALA A 210 -19.23 13.75 -6.25
N GLU A 211 -19.63 14.26 -7.42
CA GLU A 211 -19.97 13.45 -8.59
C GLU A 211 -19.33 14.06 -9.85
N GLY A 212 -19.06 13.20 -10.83
CA GLY A 212 -18.50 13.58 -12.11
C GLY A 212 -17.06 13.19 -12.31
N ARG A 213 -16.32 14.00 -13.08
CA ARG A 213 -14.90 13.74 -13.34
C ARG A 213 -14.04 14.16 -12.15
N ASN A 214 -13.15 13.25 -11.71
CA ASN A 214 -12.24 13.49 -10.59
C ASN A 214 -12.97 13.88 -9.30
N ALA A 215 -14.15 13.29 -9.06
CA ALA A 215 -14.81 13.40 -7.78
C ALA A 215 -13.88 12.87 -6.67
N CYS A 216 -13.55 13.72 -5.70
CA CYS A 216 -12.50 13.43 -4.73
C CYS A 216 -12.93 13.79 -3.31
N VAL A 217 -12.79 12.84 -2.39
CA VAL A 217 -12.87 13.06 -0.95
C VAL A 217 -11.46 13.22 -0.40
N VAL A 218 -11.30 14.17 0.51
CA VAL A 218 -10.06 14.38 1.27
C VAL A 218 -10.30 14.05 2.73
N LEU A 219 -9.43 13.23 3.27
CA LEU A 219 -9.30 12.95 4.70
C LEU A 219 -8.06 13.68 5.22
N HIS A 220 -8.23 14.56 6.20
CA HIS A 220 -7.17 15.28 6.88
C HIS A 220 -6.99 14.67 8.27
N PHE A 221 -5.80 14.17 8.57
CA PHE A 221 -5.47 13.58 9.85
C PHE A 221 -4.73 14.58 10.74
N ALA A 222 -4.69 14.31 12.05
CA ALA A 222 -4.03 15.17 13.01
C ALA A 222 -2.54 15.34 12.69
N ASP A 223 -2.00 16.52 12.96
CA ASP A 223 -0.57 16.79 12.83
C ASP A 223 0.26 15.78 13.65
N GLY A 224 1.37 15.35 13.07
CA GLY A 224 2.22 14.34 13.69
C GLY A 224 1.71 12.90 13.58
N THR A 225 0.63 12.65 12.85
CA THR A 225 0.20 11.29 12.50
C THR A 225 1.31 10.58 11.73
N ARG A 226 1.75 9.41 12.24
CA ARG A 226 2.85 8.64 11.65
C ARG A 226 2.39 7.55 10.71
N THR A 227 1.30 6.90 11.05
CA THR A 227 0.79 5.76 10.27
C THR A 227 -0.71 5.86 10.17
N VAL A 228 -1.22 5.63 8.97
CA VAL A 228 -2.65 5.46 8.69
C VAL A 228 -2.83 4.12 7.99
N ASN A 229 -3.72 3.28 8.51
CA ASN A 229 -4.11 2.05 7.84
C ASN A 229 -5.50 2.24 7.23
N LEU A 230 -5.62 1.89 5.94
CA LEU A 230 -6.88 1.92 5.21
C LEU A 230 -7.23 0.52 4.76
N ARG A 231 -8.39 0.02 5.15
CA ARG A 231 -8.95 -1.21 4.59
C ARG A 231 -10.12 -0.87 3.68
N TYR A 232 -10.23 -1.59 2.58
CA TYR A 232 -11.31 -1.34 1.64
C TYR A 232 -11.83 -2.63 1.01
N GLY A 233 -13.09 -2.58 0.58
CA GLY A 233 -13.74 -3.60 -0.20
C GLY A 233 -14.27 -3.04 -1.51
N ILE A 234 -14.34 -3.90 -2.53
CA ILE A 234 -14.92 -3.60 -3.82
C ILE A 234 -16.09 -4.52 -4.14
N SER A 235 -16.98 -4.03 -5.01
CA SER A 235 -18.07 -4.82 -5.56
C SER A 235 -18.46 -4.30 -6.94
N PHE A 236 -19.00 -5.18 -7.79
CA PHE A 236 -19.68 -4.80 -9.03
C PHE A 236 -21.21 -4.81 -8.88
N ILE A 237 -21.72 -4.89 -7.64
CA ILE A 237 -23.15 -4.99 -7.32
C ILE A 237 -23.64 -3.70 -6.67
N SER A 238 -23.06 -3.33 -5.50
CA SER A 238 -23.43 -2.14 -4.74
C SER A 238 -22.37 -1.74 -3.72
N GLU A 239 -22.51 -0.55 -3.11
CA GLU A 239 -21.68 -0.09 -1.99
C GLU A 239 -21.86 -0.98 -0.75
N GLU A 240 -23.10 -1.43 -0.46
CA GLU A 240 -23.39 -2.33 0.63
C GLU A 240 -22.64 -3.65 0.46
N GLN A 241 -22.63 -4.21 -0.75
CA GLN A 241 -21.89 -5.42 -1.04
C GLN A 241 -20.36 -5.21 -0.91
N ALA A 242 -19.84 -4.04 -1.28
CA ALA A 242 -18.44 -3.70 -1.08
C ALA A 242 -18.09 -3.68 0.42
N LYS A 243 -18.98 -3.10 1.24
CA LYS A 243 -18.85 -3.11 2.71
C LYS A 243 -18.89 -4.53 3.29
N GLU A 244 -19.84 -5.35 2.87
CA GLU A 244 -19.94 -6.75 3.31
C GLU A 244 -18.71 -7.57 2.93
N ASN A 245 -18.16 -7.35 1.73
CA ASN A 245 -16.93 -7.99 1.29
C ASN A 245 -15.76 -7.61 2.19
N LEU A 246 -15.62 -6.32 2.51
CA LEU A 246 -14.60 -5.82 3.44
C LEU A 246 -14.73 -6.49 4.80
N GLN A 247 -15.90 -6.44 5.41
CA GLN A 247 -16.14 -6.96 6.77
C GLN A 247 -15.91 -8.47 6.86
N ARG A 248 -16.25 -9.21 5.80
CA ARG A 248 -16.04 -10.66 5.72
C ARG A 248 -14.56 -11.03 5.62
N GLU A 249 -13.78 -10.28 4.84
CA GLU A 249 -12.41 -10.65 4.50
C GLU A 249 -11.34 -10.06 5.42
N LEU A 250 -11.56 -8.85 5.91
CA LEU A 250 -10.61 -8.06 6.70
C LEU A 250 -11.23 -7.58 8.01
N PRO A 251 -11.22 -8.40 9.07
CA PRO A 251 -11.79 -8.01 10.36
C PRO A 251 -10.93 -6.96 11.10
N ASP A 252 -9.66 -6.84 10.76
CA ASP A 252 -8.69 -5.97 11.40
C ASP A 252 -7.76 -5.26 10.40
N TYR A 253 -6.76 -4.53 10.91
CA TYR A 253 -5.75 -3.78 10.13
C TYR A 253 -4.37 -4.44 10.17
N ASN A 254 -4.28 -5.75 10.31
CA ASN A 254 -3.01 -6.47 10.37
C ASN A 254 -2.48 -6.82 8.96
N LEU A 255 -1.76 -5.88 8.35
CA LEU A 255 -1.20 -6.00 7.00
C LEU A 255 -0.24 -7.19 6.88
N GLN A 256 0.60 -7.43 7.89
CA GLN A 256 1.56 -8.53 7.84
C GLN A 256 0.88 -9.90 7.85
N ALA A 257 -0.15 -10.07 8.68
CA ALA A 257 -0.93 -11.31 8.68
C ALA A 257 -1.67 -11.53 7.35
N LEU A 258 -2.20 -10.45 6.75
CA LEU A 258 -2.85 -10.50 5.46
C LEU A 258 -1.87 -10.90 4.34
N ALA A 259 -0.69 -10.30 4.31
CA ALA A 259 0.36 -10.62 3.34
C ALA A 259 0.82 -12.07 3.48
N GLU A 260 1.03 -12.57 4.71
CA GLU A 260 1.42 -13.96 4.93
C GLU A 260 0.32 -14.94 4.52
N LYS A 261 -0.95 -14.63 4.77
CA LYS A 261 -2.09 -15.41 4.26
C LYS A 261 -2.09 -15.45 2.73
N GLY A 262 -1.83 -14.31 2.08
CA GLY A 262 -1.71 -14.22 0.62
C GLY A 262 -0.55 -15.08 0.09
N ARG A 263 0.60 -15.08 0.76
CA ARG A 263 1.74 -15.93 0.44
C ARG A 263 1.36 -17.41 0.49
N GLN A 264 0.71 -17.85 1.55
CA GLN A 264 0.28 -19.25 1.72
C GLN A 264 -0.72 -19.70 0.65
N ILE A 265 -1.65 -18.81 0.24
CA ILE A 265 -2.61 -19.09 -0.85
C ILE A 265 -1.85 -19.30 -2.16
N TRP A 266 -0.87 -18.46 -2.47
CA TRP A 266 -0.05 -18.60 -3.67
C TRP A 266 0.84 -19.85 -3.62
N ASP A 267 1.50 -20.13 -2.49
CA ASP A 267 2.33 -21.33 -2.33
C ASP A 267 1.50 -22.59 -2.54
N LYS A 268 0.29 -22.64 -2.00
CA LYS A 268 -0.63 -23.75 -2.22
C LYS A 268 -1.00 -23.91 -3.70
N ALA A 269 -1.38 -22.82 -4.37
CA ALA A 269 -1.78 -22.87 -5.79
C ALA A 269 -0.62 -23.28 -6.71
N LEU A 270 0.61 -22.85 -6.41
CA LEU A 270 1.79 -23.18 -7.20
C LEU A 270 2.35 -24.57 -6.89
N SER A 271 2.00 -25.16 -5.75
CA SER A 271 2.46 -26.50 -5.35
C SER A 271 1.70 -27.65 -6.05
N ASP A 272 0.64 -27.36 -6.79
CA ASP A 272 -0.14 -28.38 -7.53
C ASP A 272 0.69 -29.04 -8.65
N ILE A 273 1.72 -28.35 -9.14
CA ILE A 273 2.65 -28.87 -10.15
C ILE A 273 4.09 -28.71 -9.65
N GLN A 274 4.77 -29.82 -9.47
CA GLN A 274 6.20 -29.85 -9.08
C GLN A 274 7.03 -30.37 -10.24
N VAL A 275 8.13 -29.67 -10.54
CA VAL A 275 9.07 -30.04 -11.60
C VAL A 275 10.42 -30.23 -10.94
N GLU A 276 11.01 -31.43 -11.12
CA GLU A 276 12.39 -31.74 -10.75
C GLU A 276 13.24 -31.68 -12.02
N GLY A 277 14.32 -30.91 -11.98
CA GLY A 277 15.27 -30.75 -13.10
C GLY A 277 16.71 -30.94 -12.68
#